data_b27d4bf00a5bba2e26d766f46ee6a3f7
#
_entry.id   b27d4bf00a5bba2e26d766f46ee6a3f7
#
_cell.length_a   1.000
_cell.length_b   1.000
_cell.length_c   1.000
_cell.angle_alpha   90.00
_cell.angle_beta   90.00
_cell.angle_gamma   90.00
#
_symmetry.space_group_name_H-M   'P 1'
#
loop_
_entity.id
_entity.type
_entity.pdbx_description
1 polymer ?
#
loop_
_entity_poly.entity_id
_entity_poly.type
_entity_poly.pdbx_seq_one_letter_code
_entity_poly.pdbx_strand_id
1 'polypeptide(L)'
;MTARFPSFQPVEVRKQDIAPGYLPQWILASSACYPMFPMCEIDGQNYLDGAYSDNLPIGTAFRLGADRVIAIGLKPETPEKKYANHPLVTYIAPAEPLGKLLEFDPAALRHSIALGYTDTLRVLGSYIGHTYTFEPDGQTLLEGVARDYRLWLLRRELTPPDSILDCFRSDTPLTDRVLSDQHSDLTACAL
;
A
#
# COMPACT_ATOMS: atom_id res chain seq x y z
N MET A 1 12.79 -12.87 -9.61
CA MET A 1 13.87 -11.86 -9.73
C MET A 1 14.85 -12.06 -8.58
N THR A 2 16.14 -12.05 -8.84
CA THR A 2 17.22 -12.10 -7.84
C THR A 2 18.40 -11.27 -8.34
N ALA A 3 19.36 -10.97 -7.48
CA ALA A 3 20.59 -10.26 -7.85
C ALA A 3 21.81 -11.18 -7.68
N ARG A 4 22.72 -11.16 -8.66
CA ARG A 4 23.96 -11.96 -8.62
C ARG A 4 25.00 -11.27 -7.75
N PHE A 5 25.59 -11.97 -6.78
CA PHE A 5 26.71 -11.46 -5.99
C PHE A 5 28.05 -11.86 -6.62
N PRO A 6 29.08 -10.99 -6.65
CA PRO A 6 29.12 -9.62 -6.07
C PRO A 6 28.72 -8.51 -7.05
N SER A 7 28.30 -8.79 -8.27
CA SER A 7 28.05 -7.78 -9.30
C SER A 7 26.74 -6.99 -9.12
N PHE A 8 25.81 -7.48 -8.29
CA PHE A 8 24.47 -6.95 -8.10
C PHE A 8 23.63 -6.85 -9.40
N GLN A 9 24.02 -7.57 -10.43
CA GLN A 9 23.27 -7.61 -11.68
C GLN A 9 21.95 -8.35 -11.48
N PRO A 10 20.83 -7.82 -12.02
CA PRO A 10 19.54 -8.50 -11.98
C PRO A 10 19.59 -9.81 -12.75
N VAL A 11 18.98 -10.83 -12.19
CA VAL A 11 18.80 -12.14 -12.81
C VAL A 11 17.32 -12.49 -12.82
N GLU A 12 16.76 -12.52 -14.02
CA GLU A 12 15.35 -12.84 -14.27
C GLU A 12 15.26 -14.34 -14.62
N VAL A 13 14.61 -15.11 -13.76
CA VAL A 13 14.44 -16.54 -13.97
C VAL A 13 12.95 -16.84 -14.12
N ARG A 14 12.57 -17.43 -15.25
CA ARG A 14 11.19 -17.86 -15.48
C ARG A 14 11.00 -19.27 -14.93
N LYS A 15 9.80 -19.55 -14.42
CA LYS A 15 9.47 -20.87 -13.87
C LYS A 15 9.79 -22.01 -14.85
N GLN A 16 9.55 -21.81 -16.14
CA GLN A 16 9.78 -22.80 -17.20
C GLN A 16 11.26 -23.08 -17.49
N ASP A 17 12.13 -22.13 -17.13
CA ASP A 17 13.59 -22.22 -17.35
C ASP A 17 14.31 -22.82 -16.13
N ILE A 18 13.55 -23.10 -15.06
CA ILE A 18 14.08 -23.70 -13.82
C ILE A 18 14.09 -25.22 -13.95
N ALA A 19 15.25 -25.81 -13.73
CA ALA A 19 15.38 -27.26 -13.71
C ALA A 19 14.48 -27.91 -12.62
N PRO A 20 13.94 -29.11 -12.87
CA PRO A 20 13.11 -29.78 -11.87
C PRO A 20 13.83 -29.91 -10.53
N GLY A 21 13.14 -29.53 -9.44
CA GLY A 21 13.68 -29.55 -8.08
C GLY A 21 14.36 -28.26 -7.63
N TYR A 22 14.75 -27.34 -8.53
CA TYR A 22 15.47 -26.10 -8.19
C TYR A 22 14.56 -24.90 -7.85
N LEU A 23 13.26 -25.01 -8.04
CA LEU A 23 12.32 -23.92 -7.75
C LEU A 23 12.42 -23.40 -6.29
N PRO A 24 12.54 -24.24 -5.25
CA PRO A 24 12.70 -23.75 -3.88
C PRO A 24 13.95 -22.89 -3.69
N GLN A 25 15.09 -23.26 -4.30
CA GLN A 25 16.34 -22.50 -4.22
C GLN A 25 16.19 -21.12 -4.87
N TRP A 26 15.52 -21.03 -6.02
CA TRP A 26 15.29 -19.76 -6.70
C TRP A 26 14.31 -18.85 -5.90
N ILE A 27 13.32 -19.43 -5.19
CA ILE A 27 12.44 -18.68 -4.29
C ILE A 27 13.25 -18.14 -3.11
N LEU A 28 14.10 -18.96 -2.49
CA LEU A 28 15.01 -18.55 -1.41
C LEU A 28 15.98 -17.45 -1.87
N ALA A 29 16.57 -17.58 -3.05
CA ALA A 29 17.44 -16.57 -3.64
C ALA A 29 16.74 -15.23 -3.82
N SER A 30 15.46 -15.26 -4.25
CA SER A 30 14.65 -14.06 -4.43
C SER A 30 14.28 -13.34 -3.12
N SER A 31 14.44 -13.99 -1.97
CA SER A 31 14.18 -13.46 -0.63
C SER A 31 15.41 -13.39 0.26
N ALA A 32 16.60 -13.62 -0.29
CA ALA A 32 17.86 -13.63 0.45
C ALA A 32 18.36 -12.21 0.76
N CYS A 33 17.67 -11.51 1.65
CA CYS A 33 17.97 -10.12 2.07
C CYS A 33 19.18 -10.12 3.03
N TYR A 34 20.39 -10.18 2.49
CA TYR A 34 21.62 -10.12 3.26
C TYR A 34 21.79 -8.74 3.93
N PRO A 35 22.31 -8.64 5.17
CA PRO A 35 22.82 -9.71 6.03
C PRO A 35 21.78 -10.39 6.93
N MET A 36 20.50 -10.02 6.85
CA MET A 36 19.45 -10.60 7.70
C MET A 36 19.22 -12.08 7.38
N PHE A 37 19.33 -12.44 6.10
CA PHE A 37 19.28 -13.82 5.64
C PHE A 37 20.57 -14.15 4.86
N PRO A 38 21.06 -15.39 4.91
CA PRO A 38 22.23 -15.78 4.14
C PRO A 38 21.97 -15.69 2.64
N MET A 39 23.05 -15.48 1.87
CA MET A 39 22.99 -15.59 0.41
C MET A 39 22.60 -17.02 0.01
N CYS A 40 21.91 -17.16 -1.11
CA CYS A 40 21.55 -18.46 -1.65
C CYS A 40 22.57 -18.85 -2.73
N GLU A 41 23.21 -20.01 -2.57
CA GLU A 41 24.10 -20.57 -3.57
C GLU A 41 23.34 -21.51 -4.50
N ILE A 42 23.44 -21.27 -5.81
CA ILE A 42 22.90 -22.13 -6.87
C ILE A 42 24.01 -22.35 -7.90
N ASP A 43 24.36 -23.58 -8.13
CA ASP A 43 25.40 -23.99 -9.09
C ASP A 43 26.73 -23.24 -8.90
N GLY A 44 27.19 -23.09 -7.66
CA GLY A 44 28.42 -22.39 -7.30
C GLY A 44 28.40 -20.88 -7.41
N GLN A 45 27.24 -20.29 -7.71
CA GLN A 45 27.03 -18.85 -7.78
C GLN A 45 26.15 -18.37 -6.62
N ASN A 46 26.57 -17.30 -5.93
CA ASN A 46 25.80 -16.68 -4.87
C ASN A 46 24.79 -15.66 -5.43
N TYR A 47 23.59 -15.70 -4.87
CA TYR A 47 22.48 -14.82 -5.19
C TYR A 47 21.93 -14.14 -3.95
N LEU A 48 21.41 -12.94 -4.17
CA LEU A 48 20.76 -12.06 -3.19
C LEU A 48 19.32 -11.77 -3.61
N ASP A 49 18.55 -11.23 -2.68
CA ASP A 49 17.20 -10.71 -2.94
C ASP A 49 17.17 -9.81 -4.19
N GLY A 50 16.15 -9.96 -4.99
CA GLY A 50 15.92 -9.13 -6.17
C GLY A 50 15.79 -7.64 -5.87
N ALA A 51 15.39 -7.28 -4.65
CA ALA A 51 15.28 -5.90 -4.18
C ALA A 51 16.60 -5.10 -4.27
N TYR A 52 17.75 -5.77 -4.29
CA TYR A 52 19.05 -5.12 -4.50
C TYR A 52 19.23 -4.57 -5.92
N SER A 53 18.43 -4.99 -6.87
CA SER A 53 18.49 -4.52 -8.26
C SER A 53 17.17 -3.90 -8.73
N ASP A 54 16.05 -4.55 -8.50
CA ASP A 54 14.71 -4.09 -8.86
C ASP A 54 13.68 -4.70 -7.91
N ASN A 55 13.24 -3.92 -6.93
CA ASN A 55 12.30 -4.37 -5.90
C ASN A 55 10.88 -4.54 -6.44
N LEU A 56 10.53 -3.87 -7.55
CA LEU A 56 9.21 -3.92 -8.14
C LEU A 56 9.31 -4.06 -9.67
N PRO A 57 9.56 -5.29 -10.19
CA PRO A 57 10.00 -5.53 -11.56
C PRO A 57 8.87 -5.38 -12.60
N ILE A 58 8.18 -4.22 -12.64
CA ILE A 58 7.11 -3.90 -13.58
C ILE A 58 7.63 -3.97 -15.03
N GLY A 59 8.83 -3.40 -15.27
CA GLY A 59 9.45 -3.44 -16.60
C GLY A 59 9.73 -4.85 -17.08
N THR A 60 10.15 -5.75 -16.18
CA THR A 60 10.34 -7.16 -16.48
C THR A 60 9.05 -7.84 -16.88
N ALA A 61 7.94 -7.57 -16.16
CA ALA A 61 6.64 -8.14 -16.49
C ALA A 61 6.21 -7.77 -17.94
N PHE A 62 6.37 -6.51 -18.33
CA PHE A 62 6.09 -6.08 -19.71
C PHE A 62 7.02 -6.72 -20.75
N ARG A 63 8.33 -6.81 -20.46
CA ARG A 63 9.28 -7.52 -21.36
C ARG A 63 8.94 -8.99 -21.53
N LEU A 64 8.30 -9.59 -20.53
CA LEU A 64 7.86 -10.98 -20.57
C LEU A 64 6.49 -11.17 -21.23
N GLY A 65 5.88 -10.09 -21.75
CA GLY A 65 4.64 -10.13 -22.52
C GLY A 65 3.36 -9.91 -21.70
N ALA A 66 3.45 -9.31 -20.52
CA ALA A 66 2.26 -8.94 -19.77
C ALA A 66 1.53 -7.75 -20.45
N ASP A 67 0.23 -7.89 -20.72
CA ASP A 67 -0.61 -6.82 -21.26
C ASP A 67 -1.00 -5.79 -20.20
N ARG A 68 -1.12 -6.24 -18.95
CA ARG A 68 -1.41 -5.42 -17.77
C ARG A 68 -0.62 -5.92 -16.58
N VAL A 69 -0.26 -5.00 -15.68
CA VAL A 69 0.48 -5.33 -14.46
C VAL A 69 -0.29 -4.79 -13.24
N ILE A 70 -0.53 -5.66 -12.27
CA ILE A 70 -0.92 -5.26 -10.92
C ILE A 70 0.35 -5.30 -10.08
N ALA A 71 0.81 -4.13 -9.63
CA ALA A 71 2.01 -4.00 -8.83
C ALA A 71 1.63 -3.69 -7.38
N ILE A 72 2.13 -4.48 -6.44
CA ILE A 72 1.84 -4.35 -5.00
C ILE A 72 3.10 -3.86 -4.30
N GLY A 73 3.05 -2.64 -3.77
CA GLY A 73 4.11 -2.06 -2.96
C GLY A 73 3.90 -2.33 -1.47
N LEU A 74 5.00 -2.36 -0.71
CA LEU A 74 4.97 -2.51 0.76
C LEU A 74 5.16 -1.18 1.50
N LYS A 75 5.27 -0.08 0.77
CA LYS A 75 5.44 1.26 1.31
C LYS A 75 4.41 2.19 0.69
N PRO A 76 3.96 3.23 1.41
CA PRO A 76 3.04 4.25 0.90
C PRO A 76 3.69 5.19 -0.14
N GLU A 77 4.73 4.73 -0.81
CA GLU A 77 5.45 5.46 -1.85
C GLU A 77 4.89 5.10 -3.23
N THR A 78 4.86 6.08 -4.12
CA THR A 78 4.50 5.85 -5.52
C THR A 78 5.58 5.01 -6.23
N PRO A 79 5.21 4.21 -7.24
CA PRO A 79 6.19 3.52 -8.06
C PRO A 79 7.09 4.51 -8.80
N GLU A 80 8.15 4.01 -9.46
CA GLU A 80 8.95 4.86 -10.33
C GLU A 80 8.09 5.77 -11.20
N LYS A 81 8.48 7.05 -11.37
CA LYS A 81 7.69 8.07 -12.09
C LYS A 81 7.14 7.60 -13.44
N LYS A 82 7.88 6.73 -14.14
CA LYS A 82 7.45 6.17 -15.44
C LYS A 82 6.22 5.25 -15.36
N TYR A 83 5.91 4.73 -14.18
CA TYR A 83 4.78 3.81 -13.96
C TYR A 83 3.65 4.43 -13.11
N ALA A 84 3.89 5.58 -12.48
CA ALA A 84 2.94 6.21 -11.55
C ALA A 84 1.55 6.47 -12.18
N ASN A 85 1.51 6.79 -13.48
CA ASN A 85 0.28 7.06 -14.23
C ASN A 85 0.20 6.20 -15.50
N HIS A 86 0.82 5.01 -15.48
CA HIS A 86 0.83 4.17 -16.67
C HIS A 86 -0.51 3.45 -16.83
N PRO A 87 -1.23 3.57 -17.97
CA PRO A 87 -2.61 3.09 -18.13
C PRO A 87 -2.76 1.57 -18.00
N LEU A 88 -1.69 0.82 -18.16
CA LEU A 88 -1.67 -0.63 -18.05
C LEU A 88 -1.09 -1.13 -16.71
N VAL A 89 -0.80 -0.23 -15.75
CA VAL A 89 -0.29 -0.57 -14.43
C VAL A 89 -1.30 -0.13 -13.37
N THR A 90 -1.81 -1.10 -12.64
CA THR A 90 -2.58 -0.85 -11.42
C THR A 90 -1.63 -0.98 -10.24
N TYR A 91 -1.38 0.12 -9.53
CA TYR A 91 -0.50 0.14 -8.38
C TYR A 91 -1.31 0.11 -7.08
N ILE A 92 -1.03 -0.88 -6.23
CA ILE A 92 -1.63 -1.03 -4.91
C ILE A 92 -0.54 -0.77 -3.87
N ALA A 93 -0.70 0.26 -3.07
CA ALA A 93 0.21 0.58 -1.97
C ALA A 93 -0.58 0.71 -0.67
N PRO A 94 0.03 0.41 0.49
CA PRO A 94 -0.63 0.62 1.77
C PRO A 94 -0.86 2.11 2.01
N ALA A 95 -2.04 2.48 2.53
CA ALA A 95 -2.36 3.86 2.90
C ALA A 95 -1.53 4.34 4.09
N GLU A 96 -1.10 3.40 4.94
CA GLU A 96 -0.30 3.65 6.14
C GLU A 96 0.98 2.78 6.16
N PRO A 97 2.03 3.18 6.89
CA PRO A 97 3.22 2.36 7.07
C PRO A 97 2.89 1.01 7.72
N LEU A 98 3.36 -0.09 7.14
CA LEU A 98 3.11 -1.47 7.61
C LEU A 98 3.94 -1.88 8.85
N GLY A 99 4.63 -0.96 9.52
CA GLY A 99 5.51 -1.25 10.64
C GLY A 99 6.92 -1.67 10.20
N LYS A 100 7.63 -2.40 11.06
CA LYS A 100 9.03 -2.80 10.83
C LYS A 100 9.10 -4.17 10.15
N LEU A 101 10.10 -4.37 9.30
CA LEU A 101 10.31 -5.58 8.51
C LEU A 101 10.33 -6.89 9.34
N LEU A 102 10.83 -6.84 10.57
CA LEU A 102 10.94 -7.99 11.47
C LEU A 102 10.02 -7.88 12.69
N GLU A 103 8.92 -7.18 12.55
CA GLU A 103 7.89 -7.07 13.58
C GLU A 103 6.87 -8.21 13.41
N PHE A 104 6.90 -9.16 14.37
CA PHE A 104 6.04 -10.35 14.33
C PHE A 104 4.92 -10.29 15.39
N ASP A 105 4.47 -9.08 15.76
CA ASP A 105 3.33 -8.94 16.64
C ASP A 105 2.04 -9.40 15.93
N PRO A 106 1.28 -10.35 16.50
CA PRO A 106 0.07 -10.86 15.86
C PRO A 106 -1.03 -9.82 15.64
N ALA A 107 -1.09 -8.77 16.47
CA ALA A 107 -2.06 -7.69 16.30
C ALA A 107 -1.67 -6.80 15.11
N ALA A 108 -0.39 -6.40 15.03
CA ALA A 108 0.14 -5.63 13.91
C ALA A 108 -0.01 -6.37 12.57
N LEU A 109 0.25 -7.68 12.56
CA LEU A 109 0.08 -8.51 11.36
C LEU A 109 -1.39 -8.58 10.91
N ARG A 110 -2.33 -8.77 11.83
CA ARG A 110 -3.78 -8.74 11.51
C ARG A 110 -4.21 -7.39 10.96
N HIS A 111 -3.72 -6.30 11.55
CA HIS A 111 -3.97 -4.95 11.06
C HIS A 111 -3.44 -4.77 9.64
N SER A 112 -2.20 -5.16 9.36
CA SER A 112 -1.59 -5.06 8.03
C SER A 112 -2.34 -5.88 6.98
N ILE A 113 -2.86 -7.07 7.35
CA ILE A 113 -3.68 -7.89 6.45
C ILE A 113 -5.01 -7.17 6.13
N ALA A 114 -5.68 -6.64 7.15
CA ALA A 114 -6.93 -5.89 6.97
C ALA A 114 -6.70 -4.63 6.11
N LEU A 115 -5.61 -3.89 6.35
CA LEU A 115 -5.23 -2.72 5.57
C LEU A 115 -5.01 -3.09 4.09
N GLY A 116 -4.22 -4.14 3.82
CA GLY A 116 -3.99 -4.59 2.44
C GLY A 116 -5.27 -5.01 1.71
N TYR A 117 -6.23 -5.59 2.43
CA TYR A 117 -7.55 -5.93 1.88
C TYR A 117 -8.34 -4.67 1.50
N THR A 118 -8.48 -3.71 2.41
CA THR A 118 -9.23 -2.48 2.18
C THR A 118 -8.58 -1.59 1.12
N ASP A 119 -7.24 -1.47 1.12
CA ASP A 119 -6.48 -0.72 0.12
C ASP A 119 -6.67 -1.31 -1.29
N THR A 120 -6.67 -2.64 -1.39
CA THR A 120 -6.92 -3.32 -2.67
C THR A 120 -8.33 -3.02 -3.19
N LEU A 121 -9.36 -3.13 -2.34
CA LEU A 121 -10.74 -2.86 -2.73
C LEU A 121 -10.94 -1.39 -3.14
N ARG A 122 -10.24 -0.47 -2.48
CA ARG A 122 -10.26 0.95 -2.84
C ARG A 122 -9.66 1.19 -4.24
N VAL A 123 -8.49 0.65 -4.51
CA VAL A 123 -7.84 0.76 -5.83
C VAL A 123 -8.66 0.10 -6.94
N LEU A 124 -9.36 -0.98 -6.64
CA LEU A 124 -10.26 -1.66 -7.59
C LEU A 124 -11.64 -1.00 -7.71
N GLY A 125 -11.90 0.10 -6.99
CA GLY A 125 -13.15 0.86 -7.06
C GLY A 125 -14.33 0.24 -6.31
N SER A 126 -14.09 -0.77 -5.47
CA SER A 126 -15.15 -1.36 -4.62
C SER A 126 -15.39 -0.57 -3.34
N TYR A 127 -14.38 0.19 -2.89
CA TYR A 127 -14.44 1.05 -1.72
C TYR A 127 -13.95 2.46 -2.08
N ILE A 128 -14.33 3.45 -1.28
CA ILE A 128 -13.91 4.85 -1.39
C ILE A 128 -13.22 5.33 -0.10
N GLY A 129 -12.53 6.46 -0.16
CA GLY A 129 -11.81 7.09 0.96
C GLY A 129 -10.30 6.84 0.90
N HIS A 130 -9.54 7.65 1.60
CA HIS A 130 -8.07 7.56 1.66
C HIS A 130 -7.59 7.08 3.03
N THR A 131 -7.80 7.87 4.06
CA THR A 131 -7.44 7.53 5.46
C THR A 131 -8.45 6.54 6.06
N TYR A 132 -9.71 6.67 5.69
CA TYR A 132 -10.79 5.77 6.08
C TYR A 132 -11.37 5.12 4.83
N THR A 133 -11.88 3.91 4.97
CA THR A 133 -12.44 3.13 3.86
C THR A 133 -13.95 2.94 4.05
N PHE A 134 -14.72 3.25 3.01
CA PHE A 134 -16.18 3.26 3.04
C PHE A 134 -16.76 2.44 1.90
N GLU A 135 -17.87 1.78 2.15
CA GLU A 135 -18.68 1.20 1.09
C GLU A 135 -19.38 2.33 0.30
N PRO A 136 -19.46 2.26 -1.03
CA PRO A 136 -20.10 3.30 -1.85
C PRO A 136 -21.55 3.60 -1.46
N ASP A 137 -22.29 2.59 -1.01
CA ASP A 137 -23.68 2.72 -0.54
C ASP A 137 -23.81 3.45 0.81
N GLY A 138 -22.70 3.67 1.51
CA GLY A 138 -22.64 4.45 2.75
C GLY A 138 -22.82 5.96 2.57
N GLN A 139 -22.97 6.44 1.35
CA GLN A 139 -23.10 7.89 1.05
C GLN A 139 -24.27 8.53 1.79
N THR A 140 -25.40 7.85 1.90
CA THR A 140 -26.59 8.31 2.65
C THR A 140 -26.31 8.42 4.16
N LEU A 141 -25.51 7.50 4.72
CA LEU A 141 -25.09 7.54 6.13
C LEU A 141 -24.18 8.74 6.38
N LEU A 142 -23.25 9.00 5.47
CA LEU A 142 -22.29 10.10 5.55
C LEU A 142 -22.97 11.48 5.39
N GLU A 143 -23.96 11.59 4.53
CA GLU A 143 -24.78 12.81 4.44
C GLU A 143 -25.55 13.08 5.73
N GLY A 144 -26.04 12.02 6.39
CA GLY A 144 -26.66 12.10 7.73
C GLY A 144 -25.66 12.60 8.77
N VAL A 145 -24.48 12.01 8.84
CA VAL A 145 -23.40 12.40 9.76
C VAL A 145 -22.94 13.84 9.48
N ALA A 146 -22.79 14.23 8.22
CA ALA A 146 -22.41 15.59 7.84
C ALA A 146 -23.46 16.63 8.26
N ARG A 147 -24.74 16.30 8.12
CA ARG A 147 -25.84 17.14 8.59
C ARG A 147 -25.82 17.30 10.10
N ASP A 148 -25.67 16.20 10.82
CA ASP A 148 -25.67 16.20 12.29
C ASP A 148 -24.45 16.95 12.84
N TYR A 149 -23.29 16.86 12.16
CA TYR A 149 -22.09 17.63 12.48
C TYR A 149 -22.28 19.13 12.24
N ARG A 150 -22.89 19.55 11.11
CA ARG A 150 -23.23 20.97 10.88
C ARG A 150 -24.16 21.52 11.94
N LEU A 151 -25.14 20.73 12.38
CA LEU A 151 -26.02 21.09 13.47
C LEU A 151 -25.28 21.20 14.81
N TRP A 152 -24.32 20.34 15.06
CA TRP A 152 -23.47 20.41 16.25
C TRP A 152 -22.58 21.66 16.25
N LEU A 153 -21.94 21.99 15.11
CA LEU A 153 -21.16 23.23 14.94
C LEU A 153 -22.04 24.48 15.21
N LEU A 154 -23.23 24.54 14.61
CA LEU A 154 -24.16 25.64 14.84
C LEU A 154 -24.56 25.76 16.32
N ARG A 155 -24.81 24.64 17.00
CA ARG A 155 -25.09 24.64 18.45
C ARG A 155 -23.88 25.15 19.25
N ARG A 156 -22.66 24.75 18.88
CA ARG A 156 -21.43 25.20 19.55
C ARG A 156 -21.20 26.71 19.35
N GLU A 157 -21.45 27.24 18.18
CA GLU A 157 -21.33 28.68 17.90
C GLU A 157 -22.37 29.48 18.67
N LEU A 158 -23.56 28.92 18.91
CA LEU A 158 -24.65 29.58 19.63
C LEU A 158 -24.59 29.38 21.15
N THR A 159 -23.75 28.47 21.65
CA THR A 159 -23.58 28.18 23.09
C THR A 159 -22.18 28.59 23.50
N PRO A 160 -22.00 29.60 24.38
CA PRO A 160 -20.69 29.98 24.88
C PRO A 160 -20.04 28.80 25.62
N PRO A 161 -18.74 28.66 25.58
CA PRO A 161 -18.03 27.56 26.25
C PRO A 161 -18.18 27.71 27.77
N ASP A 162 -18.59 26.64 28.43
CA ASP A 162 -18.81 26.62 29.90
C ASP A 162 -17.50 26.65 30.70
N SER A 163 -16.34 26.41 30.07
CA SER A 163 -15.03 26.48 30.69
C SER A 163 -13.90 26.86 29.72
N ILE A 164 -12.84 27.46 30.27
CA ILE A 164 -11.60 27.77 29.54
C ILE A 164 -10.95 26.50 28.96
N LEU A 165 -11.14 25.33 29.57
CA LEU A 165 -10.63 24.06 29.08
C LEU A 165 -11.27 23.60 27.78
N ASP A 166 -12.51 24.00 27.50
CA ASP A 166 -13.20 23.70 26.24
C ASP A 166 -12.63 24.50 25.05
N CYS A 167 -12.00 25.63 25.32
CA CYS A 167 -11.28 26.41 24.30
C CYS A 167 -9.97 25.74 23.84
N PHE A 168 -9.37 24.84 24.63
CA PHE A 168 -8.12 24.16 24.33
C PHE A 168 -8.34 22.73 23.76
N ARG A 169 -9.55 22.24 23.73
CA ARG A 169 -9.86 21.04 22.98
C ARG A 169 -9.81 21.34 21.48
N SER A 170 -8.70 21.02 20.84
CA SER A 170 -8.59 21.01 19.39
C SER A 170 -9.38 19.80 18.84
N ASP A 171 -10.68 19.88 18.98
CA ASP A 171 -11.57 18.86 18.45
C ASP A 171 -11.93 19.21 17.01
N THR A 172 -11.04 18.90 16.08
CA THR A 172 -11.53 18.56 14.74
C THR A 172 -12.26 17.22 14.92
N PRO A 173 -13.60 17.20 14.89
CA PRO A 173 -14.33 15.95 15.09
C PRO A 173 -13.92 14.91 14.07
N LEU A 174 -14.03 13.64 14.42
CA LEU A 174 -13.75 12.52 13.51
C LEU A 174 -14.49 12.69 12.17
N THR A 175 -15.72 13.22 12.23
CA THR A 175 -16.57 13.54 11.07
C THR A 175 -15.94 14.53 10.10
N ASP A 176 -15.20 15.53 10.56
CA ASP A 176 -14.54 16.54 9.71
C ASP A 176 -13.37 15.93 8.95
N ARG A 177 -12.61 15.03 9.61
CA ARG A 177 -11.54 14.27 8.98
C ARG A 177 -12.10 13.32 7.90
N VAL A 178 -13.21 12.65 8.19
CA VAL A 178 -13.88 11.74 7.26
C VAL A 178 -14.38 12.48 6.04
N LEU A 179 -15.01 13.65 6.23
CA LEU A 179 -15.55 14.46 5.12
C LEU A 179 -14.45 15.11 4.28
N SER A 180 -13.35 15.57 4.88
CA SER A 180 -12.20 16.11 4.13
C SER A 180 -11.49 15.02 3.32
N ASP A 181 -11.43 13.81 3.85
CA ASP A 181 -10.86 12.65 3.19
C ASP A 181 -11.64 12.27 1.91
N GLN A 182 -12.96 12.27 1.98
CA GLN A 182 -13.81 12.01 0.81
C GLN A 182 -13.69 13.07 -0.29
N HIS A 183 -13.59 14.35 0.08
CA HIS A 183 -13.45 15.43 -0.89
C HIS A 183 -12.11 15.38 -1.64
N SER A 184 -11.04 14.94 -1.00
CA SER A 184 -9.74 14.78 -1.65
C SER A 184 -9.77 13.69 -2.72
N ASP A 185 -10.50 12.60 -2.50
CA ASP A 185 -10.61 11.50 -3.46
C ASP A 185 -11.52 11.83 -4.66
N LEU A 186 -12.60 12.57 -4.44
CA LEU A 186 -13.48 13.03 -5.52
C LEU A 186 -12.76 13.99 -6.48
N THR A 187 -11.84 14.82 -5.97
CA THR A 187 -11.04 15.74 -6.78
C THR A 187 -9.96 15.00 -7.59
N ALA A 188 -9.41 13.92 -7.06
CA ALA A 188 -8.43 13.08 -7.78
C ALA A 188 -9.05 12.24 -8.90
N CYS A 189 -10.34 11.90 -8.81
CA CYS A 189 -11.06 11.21 -9.87
C CYS A 189 -11.57 12.13 -11.00
N ALA A 190 -11.53 13.46 -10.81
CA ALA A 190 -12.01 14.45 -11.77
C ALA A 190 -10.92 15.08 -12.66
N LEU A 191 -9.65 14.68 -12.48
CA LEU A 191 -8.48 15.06 -13.26
C LEU A 191 -7.88 13.86 -14.00
#